data_c32f2a321a1dd5c70855936b5cf08fbd
#
_entry.id   c32f2a321a1dd5c70855936b5cf08fbd
#
_cell.length_a   1.000
_cell.length_b   1.000
_cell.length_c   1.000
_cell.angle_alpha   90.00
_cell.angle_beta   90.00
_cell.angle_gamma   90.00
#
_symmetry.space_group_name_H-M   'P 1'
#
loop_
_entity.id
_entity.type
_entity.pdbx_description
1 polymer ?
#
loop_
_entity_poly.entity_id
_entity_poly.type
_entity_poly.pdbx_seq_one_letter_code
_entity_poly.pdbx_strand_id
1 'polypeptide(L)'
;MFTDTELFFSITDSVDNAMAISAARRLCADIGFAESEQFLVATVVSELATNILHYAGQGEIRIKALQCCGRQGVEVLATDHGPGITDIEKALTDNYSTGGTLGLGLPSVKRIMDEFTIESEPGCGVRCLARKWKAI
;
A
#
# COMPACT_ATOMS: atom_id res chain seq x y z
N MET A 1 -9.46 -15.67 14.72
CA MET A 1 -8.01 -15.72 14.55
C MET A 1 -7.63 -14.98 13.29
N PHE A 2 -6.73 -14.01 13.41
CA PHE A 2 -6.49 -13.08 12.31
C PHE A 2 -5.27 -13.40 11.46
N THR A 3 -4.44 -14.33 11.91
CA THR A 3 -3.15 -14.63 11.29
C THR A 3 -3.25 -15.10 9.85
N ASP A 4 -4.39 -15.70 9.48
CA ASP A 4 -4.57 -16.24 8.14
C ASP A 4 -5.45 -15.37 7.26
N THR A 5 -5.88 -14.20 7.76
CA THR A 5 -6.72 -13.32 6.98
C THR A 5 -5.91 -12.64 5.89
N GLU A 6 -6.28 -12.90 4.65
CA GLU A 6 -5.68 -12.26 3.49
C GLU A 6 -6.79 -11.82 2.54
N LEU A 7 -6.74 -10.56 2.13
CA LEU A 7 -7.69 -9.96 1.21
C LEU A 7 -6.99 -9.64 -0.09
N PHE A 8 -7.66 -9.89 -1.20
CA PHE A 8 -7.11 -9.69 -2.53
C PHE A 8 -8.03 -8.80 -3.35
N PHE A 9 -7.46 -7.81 -4.01
CA PHE A 9 -8.20 -6.87 -4.85
C PHE A 9 -7.50 -6.71 -6.20
N SER A 10 -8.25 -6.92 -7.27
CA SER A 10 -7.81 -6.49 -8.61
C SER A 10 -8.13 -5.01 -8.73
N ILE A 11 -7.15 -4.22 -9.07
CA ILE A 11 -7.29 -2.77 -9.17
C ILE A 11 -7.32 -2.40 -10.65
N THR A 12 -8.50 -2.03 -11.14
CA THR A 12 -8.70 -1.65 -12.54
C THR A 12 -9.41 -0.30 -12.69
N ASP A 13 -10.02 0.19 -11.61
CA ASP A 13 -10.69 1.49 -11.60
C ASP A 13 -10.78 2.06 -10.18
N SER A 14 -11.35 3.24 -10.05
CA SER A 14 -11.45 3.92 -8.76
C SER A 14 -12.40 3.25 -7.78
N VAL A 15 -13.36 2.46 -8.26
CA VAL A 15 -14.25 1.70 -7.37
C VAL A 15 -13.46 0.61 -6.66
N ASP A 16 -12.56 -0.05 -7.36
CA ASP A 16 -11.68 -1.05 -6.75
C ASP A 16 -10.82 -0.43 -5.66
N ASN A 17 -10.31 0.78 -5.90
CA ASN A 17 -9.54 1.51 -4.89
C ASN A 17 -10.38 1.74 -3.63
N ALA A 18 -11.60 2.22 -3.79
CA ALA A 18 -12.49 2.49 -2.66
C ALA A 18 -12.77 1.22 -1.86
N MET A 19 -12.96 0.10 -2.53
CA MET A 19 -13.20 -1.18 -1.87
C MET A 19 -11.99 -1.66 -1.08
N ALA A 20 -10.80 -1.53 -1.67
CA ALA A 20 -9.58 -1.92 -1.00
C ALA A 20 -9.30 -1.04 0.24
N ILE A 21 -9.52 0.26 0.13
CA ILE A 21 -9.36 1.21 1.23
C ILE A 21 -10.30 0.85 2.39
N SER A 22 -11.57 0.62 2.09
CA SER A 22 -12.56 0.27 3.10
C SER A 22 -12.22 -1.05 3.79
N ALA A 23 -11.80 -2.05 3.02
CA ALA A 23 -11.41 -3.35 3.57
C ALA A 23 -10.19 -3.25 4.47
N ALA A 24 -9.20 -2.41 4.10
CA ALA A 24 -8.02 -2.20 4.91
C ALA A 24 -8.37 -1.60 6.27
N ARG A 25 -9.26 -0.61 6.29
CA ARG A 25 -9.71 -0.01 7.54
C ARG A 25 -10.40 -1.02 8.43
N ARG A 26 -11.27 -1.83 7.86
CA ARG A 26 -11.99 -2.86 8.61
C ARG A 26 -11.04 -3.90 9.20
N LEU A 27 -10.08 -4.37 8.42
CA LEU A 27 -9.11 -5.33 8.91
C LEU A 27 -8.29 -4.75 10.06
N CYS A 28 -7.83 -3.52 9.93
CA CYS A 28 -7.09 -2.85 11.00
C CYS A 28 -7.92 -2.70 12.26
N ALA A 29 -9.21 -2.35 12.13
CA ALA A 29 -10.11 -2.26 13.26
C ALA A 29 -10.27 -3.63 13.93
N ASP A 30 -10.43 -4.68 13.15
CA ASP A 30 -10.63 -6.04 13.67
C ASP A 30 -9.44 -6.53 14.48
N ILE A 31 -8.22 -6.16 14.09
CA ILE A 31 -7.04 -6.56 14.84
C ILE A 31 -6.65 -5.57 15.94
N GLY A 32 -7.43 -4.51 16.12
CA GLY A 32 -7.28 -3.61 17.26
C GLY A 32 -6.41 -2.39 17.05
N PHE A 33 -6.12 -1.99 15.82
CA PHE A 33 -5.44 -0.71 15.58
C PHE A 33 -6.29 0.46 16.05
N ALA A 34 -5.66 1.48 16.61
CA ALA A 34 -6.33 2.72 16.94
C ALA A 34 -6.89 3.37 15.68
N GLU A 35 -7.95 4.15 15.83
CA GLU A 35 -8.61 4.78 14.69
C GLU A 35 -7.65 5.62 13.83
N SER A 36 -6.75 6.36 14.48
CA SER A 36 -5.74 7.15 13.76
C SER A 36 -4.82 6.26 12.91
N GLU A 37 -4.46 5.10 13.41
CA GLU A 37 -3.61 4.17 12.67
C GLU A 37 -4.37 3.48 11.54
N GLN A 38 -5.65 3.18 11.76
CA GLN A 38 -6.53 2.66 10.71
C GLN A 38 -6.56 3.62 9.52
N PHE A 39 -6.68 4.91 9.82
CA PHE A 39 -6.71 5.94 8.79
C PHE A 39 -5.38 6.02 8.04
N LEU A 40 -4.26 5.89 8.74
CA LEU A 40 -2.94 5.92 8.10
C LEU A 40 -2.75 4.73 7.15
N VAL A 41 -3.15 3.54 7.56
CA VAL A 41 -3.08 2.36 6.67
C VAL A 41 -3.99 2.54 5.46
N ALA A 42 -5.18 3.08 5.66
CA ALA A 42 -6.09 3.38 4.56
C ALA A 42 -5.46 4.35 3.56
N THR A 43 -4.72 5.35 4.06
CA THR A 43 -3.99 6.28 3.21
C THR A 43 -2.93 5.57 2.37
N VAL A 44 -2.20 4.63 2.98
CA VAL A 44 -1.20 3.84 2.26
C VAL A 44 -1.84 3.04 1.12
N VAL A 45 -2.95 2.37 1.40
CA VAL A 45 -3.67 1.60 0.37
C VAL A 45 -4.13 2.53 -0.76
N SER A 46 -4.66 3.70 -0.41
CA SER A 46 -5.09 4.69 -1.38
C SER A 46 -3.94 5.13 -2.29
N GLU A 47 -2.79 5.43 -1.70
CA GLU A 47 -1.62 5.87 -2.47
C GLU A 47 -1.10 4.78 -3.40
N LEU A 48 -0.99 3.55 -2.90
CA LEU A 48 -0.52 2.43 -3.70
C LEU A 48 -1.50 2.09 -4.83
N ALA A 49 -2.79 2.10 -4.55
CA ALA A 49 -3.81 1.84 -5.56
C ALA A 49 -3.83 2.93 -6.63
N THR A 50 -3.69 4.19 -6.22
CA THR A 50 -3.64 5.33 -7.15
C THR A 50 -2.41 5.22 -8.06
N ASN A 51 -1.27 4.82 -7.50
CA ASN A 51 -0.06 4.61 -8.30
C ASN A 51 -0.25 3.50 -9.35
N ILE A 52 -0.90 2.41 -8.97
CA ILE A 52 -1.21 1.33 -9.91
C ILE A 52 -2.01 1.87 -11.10
N LEU A 53 -3.10 2.59 -10.82
CA LEU A 53 -3.94 3.11 -11.89
C LEU A 53 -3.21 4.16 -12.74
N HIS A 54 -2.44 5.03 -12.10
CA HIS A 54 -1.76 6.11 -12.79
C HIS A 54 -0.63 5.62 -13.71
N TYR A 55 0.19 4.69 -13.21
CA TYR A 55 1.40 4.28 -13.93
C TYR A 55 1.22 3.02 -14.77
N ALA A 56 0.31 2.13 -14.38
CA ALA A 56 0.15 0.84 -15.06
C ALA A 56 -1.25 0.60 -15.61
N GLY A 57 -2.25 1.35 -15.11
CA GLY A 57 -3.64 1.17 -15.51
C GLY A 57 -4.35 0.04 -14.79
N GLN A 58 -3.64 -0.97 -14.35
CA GLN A 58 -4.21 -2.06 -13.57
C GLN A 58 -3.13 -2.78 -12.78
N GLY A 59 -3.54 -3.45 -11.73
CA GLY A 59 -2.65 -4.22 -10.87
C GLY A 59 -3.44 -4.91 -9.78
N GLU A 60 -2.74 -5.22 -8.68
CA GLU A 60 -3.32 -5.98 -7.58
C GLU A 60 -2.86 -5.44 -6.25
N ILE A 61 -3.74 -5.52 -5.25
CA ILE A 61 -3.39 -5.22 -3.87
C ILE A 61 -3.80 -6.42 -3.01
N ARG A 62 -2.88 -6.86 -2.17
CA ARG A 62 -3.15 -7.87 -1.14
C ARG A 62 -2.96 -7.21 0.22
N ILE A 63 -3.87 -7.50 1.13
CA ILE A 63 -3.84 -6.97 2.49
C ILE A 63 -3.92 -8.16 3.42
N LYS A 64 -2.93 -8.28 4.31
CA LYS A 64 -2.79 -9.46 5.15
C LYS A 64 -2.60 -9.07 6.60
N ALA A 65 -3.30 -9.74 7.51
CA ALA A 65 -3.03 -9.62 8.93
C ALA A 65 -1.77 -10.40 9.27
N LEU A 66 -0.93 -9.82 10.12
CA LEU A 66 0.33 -10.43 10.54
C LEU A 66 0.33 -10.68 12.04
N GLN A 67 1.00 -11.75 12.43
CA GLN A 67 1.30 -11.97 13.83
C GLN A 67 2.71 -12.55 13.93
N CYS A 68 3.58 -11.86 14.64
CA CYS A 68 4.96 -12.28 14.81
C CYS A 68 5.48 -11.84 16.16
N CYS A 69 6.05 -12.78 16.93
CA CYS A 69 6.73 -12.47 18.18
C CYS A 69 5.83 -11.72 19.19
N GLY A 70 4.56 -12.08 19.24
CA GLY A 70 3.60 -11.46 20.14
C GLY A 70 3.04 -10.13 19.67
N ARG A 71 3.38 -9.69 18.47
CA ARG A 71 2.86 -8.46 17.89
C ARG A 71 1.93 -8.75 16.74
N GLN A 72 0.93 -7.90 16.59
CA GLN A 72 0.01 -7.95 15.47
C GLN A 72 0.29 -6.78 14.53
N GLY A 73 0.10 -7.01 13.26
CA GLY A 73 0.32 -5.98 12.25
C GLY A 73 -0.47 -6.23 11.00
N VAL A 74 -0.24 -5.38 10.01
CA VAL A 74 -0.86 -5.49 8.70
C VAL A 74 0.21 -5.33 7.62
N GLU A 75 0.07 -6.13 6.57
CA GLU A 75 0.94 -6.06 5.40
C GLU A 75 0.11 -5.67 4.19
N VAL A 76 0.63 -4.75 3.42
CA VAL A 76 0.04 -4.37 2.13
C VAL A 76 1.05 -4.66 1.05
N LEU A 77 0.66 -5.44 0.05
CA LEU A 77 1.48 -5.75 -1.12
C LEU A 77 0.76 -5.24 -2.36
N ALA A 78 1.39 -4.31 -3.05
CA ALA A 78 0.87 -3.75 -4.29
C ALA A 78 1.77 -4.18 -5.44
N THR A 79 1.18 -4.75 -6.49
CA THR A 79 1.92 -5.21 -7.66
C THR A 79 1.25 -4.74 -8.94
N ASP A 80 2.04 -4.39 -9.93
CA ASP A 80 1.55 -4.13 -11.27
C ASP A 80 2.55 -4.63 -12.30
N HIS A 81 2.12 -4.65 -13.57
CA HIS A 81 2.94 -5.09 -14.69
C HIS A 81 3.11 -3.96 -15.72
N GLY A 82 3.12 -2.72 -15.22
CA GLY A 82 3.30 -1.55 -16.05
C GLY A 82 4.75 -1.32 -16.46
N PRO A 83 5.07 -0.10 -16.89
CA PRO A 83 6.42 0.22 -17.37
C PRO A 83 7.49 0.26 -16.29
N GLY A 84 7.11 0.23 -15.02
CA GLY A 84 8.04 0.36 -13.92
C GLY A 84 8.41 1.81 -13.62
N ILE A 85 9.24 1.97 -12.60
CA ILE A 85 9.77 3.27 -12.20
C ILE A 85 11.26 3.26 -12.51
N THR A 86 11.71 4.20 -13.36
CA THR A 86 13.10 4.23 -13.80
C THR A 86 14.05 4.80 -12.73
N ASP A 87 13.53 5.65 -11.85
CA ASP A 87 14.34 6.26 -10.79
C ASP A 87 13.58 6.17 -9.46
N ILE A 88 13.82 5.08 -8.74
CA ILE A 88 13.14 4.80 -7.47
C ILE A 88 13.53 5.84 -6.41
N GLU A 89 14.80 6.23 -6.33
CA GLU A 89 15.23 7.20 -5.34
C GLU A 89 14.50 8.53 -5.52
N LYS A 90 14.37 8.98 -6.75
CA LYS A 90 13.66 10.21 -7.05
C LYS A 90 12.17 10.08 -6.73
N ALA A 91 11.57 8.92 -7.01
CA ALA A 91 10.16 8.68 -6.70
C ALA A 91 9.90 8.69 -5.19
N LEU A 92 10.91 8.40 -4.38
CA LEU A 92 10.80 8.42 -2.92
C LEU A 92 11.10 9.79 -2.30
N THR A 93 11.52 10.78 -3.10
CA THR A 93 11.75 12.12 -2.57
C THR A 93 10.44 12.90 -2.50
N ASP A 94 10.37 13.81 -1.50
CA ASP A 94 9.22 14.69 -1.37
C ASP A 94 9.11 15.59 -2.60
N ASN A 95 7.89 15.93 -2.97
CA ASN A 95 7.57 16.82 -4.08
C ASN A 95 7.83 16.24 -5.47
N TYR A 96 8.26 14.98 -5.56
CA TYR A 96 8.35 14.34 -6.86
C TYR A 96 6.95 13.96 -7.32
N SER A 97 6.54 14.52 -8.44
CA SER A 97 5.23 14.22 -9.01
C SER A 97 5.32 14.22 -10.53
N THR A 98 4.94 13.10 -11.14
CA THR A 98 4.71 13.03 -12.56
C THR A 98 3.20 12.86 -12.76
N GLY A 99 2.61 13.64 -13.63
CA GLY A 99 1.19 13.49 -13.93
C GLY A 99 0.22 14.19 -12.99
N GLY A 100 0.68 15.13 -12.18
CA GLY A 100 -0.20 15.98 -11.40
C GLY A 100 -0.80 15.38 -10.14
N THR A 101 -0.23 14.32 -9.60
CA THR A 101 -0.62 13.84 -8.29
C THR A 101 -0.12 14.81 -7.23
N LEU A 102 -0.79 14.84 -6.07
CA LEU A 102 -0.56 15.86 -5.04
C LEU A 102 0.74 15.66 -4.23
N GLY A 103 1.68 14.90 -4.71
CA GLY A 103 2.98 14.75 -4.07
C GLY A 103 2.96 13.94 -2.78
N LEU A 104 1.89 13.25 -2.49
CA LEU A 104 1.80 12.43 -1.29
C LEU A 104 2.34 11.01 -1.49
N GLY A 105 2.38 10.50 -2.67
CA GLY A 105 2.74 9.16 -3.10
C GLY A 105 3.67 8.32 -2.21
N LEU A 106 4.70 7.76 -2.80
CA LEU A 106 5.62 6.84 -2.11
C LEU A 106 6.31 7.41 -0.88
N PRO A 107 6.69 8.70 -0.83
CA PRO A 107 7.27 9.24 0.40
C PRO A 107 6.35 9.14 1.61
N SER A 108 5.05 9.34 1.43
CA SER A 108 4.08 9.20 2.51
C SER A 108 3.97 7.76 2.98
N VAL A 109 3.96 6.81 2.05
CA VAL A 109 3.93 5.38 2.39
C VAL A 109 5.13 5.02 3.26
N LYS A 110 6.31 5.45 2.85
CA LYS A 110 7.55 5.19 3.59
C LYS A 110 7.50 5.78 5.00
N ARG A 111 6.93 6.98 5.17
CA ARG A 111 6.84 7.62 6.48
C ARG A 111 5.82 6.94 7.39
N ILE A 112 4.72 6.49 6.84
CA ILE A 112 3.62 5.91 7.62
C ILE A 112 3.94 4.49 8.08
N MET A 113 4.53 3.69 7.22
CA MET A 113 4.73 2.27 7.49
C MET A 113 6.04 2.02 8.22
N ASP A 114 6.07 0.99 9.05
CA ASP A 114 7.27 0.61 9.80
C ASP A 114 8.31 -0.04 8.89
N GLU A 115 7.85 -0.79 7.90
CA GLU A 115 8.72 -1.45 6.92
C GLU A 115 8.18 -1.14 5.53
N PHE A 116 9.07 -0.84 4.59
CA PHE A 116 8.69 -0.55 3.23
C PHE A 116 9.81 -0.96 2.28
N THR A 117 9.48 -1.77 1.28
CA THR A 117 10.40 -2.09 0.19
C THR A 117 9.70 -1.86 -1.13
N ILE A 118 10.45 -1.43 -2.12
CA ILE A 118 9.95 -1.25 -3.47
C ILE A 118 10.95 -1.86 -4.45
N GLU A 119 10.41 -2.66 -5.36
CA GLU A 119 11.19 -3.26 -6.44
C GLU A 119 10.56 -2.84 -7.75
N SER A 120 11.37 -2.42 -8.69
CA SER A 120 10.91 -2.02 -10.00
C SER A 120 12.00 -2.27 -11.03
N GLU A 121 11.57 -2.82 -12.17
CA GLU A 121 12.45 -2.95 -13.34
C GLU A 121 11.71 -2.35 -14.54
N PRO A 122 12.42 -1.57 -15.38
CA PRO A 122 11.80 -1.02 -16.59
C PRO A 122 11.15 -2.13 -17.42
N GLY A 123 9.87 -1.95 -17.76
CA GLY A 123 9.12 -2.91 -18.54
C GLY A 123 8.55 -4.09 -17.76
N CYS A 124 8.87 -4.23 -16.48
CA CYS A 124 8.43 -5.36 -15.66
C CYS A 124 7.46 -4.99 -14.54
N GLY A 125 7.21 -3.68 -14.34
CA GLY A 125 6.28 -3.21 -13.34
C GLY A 125 6.90 -2.89 -12.00
N VAL A 126 6.04 -2.74 -11.00
CA VAL A 126 6.43 -2.31 -9.65
C VAL A 126 5.84 -3.28 -8.63
N ARG A 127 6.61 -3.56 -7.58
CA ARG A 127 6.17 -4.35 -6.44
C ARG A 127 6.53 -3.59 -5.17
N CYS A 128 5.51 -3.19 -4.41
CA CYS A 128 5.67 -2.48 -3.14
C CYS A 128 5.18 -3.36 -2.00
N LEU A 129 6.02 -3.58 -1.00
CA LEU A 129 5.65 -4.31 0.20
C LEU A 129 5.78 -3.36 1.39
N ALA A 130 4.72 -3.24 2.17
CA ALA A 130 4.70 -2.34 3.32
C ALA A 130 4.06 -3.03 4.52
N ARG A 131 4.63 -2.82 5.70
CA ARG A 131 4.11 -3.41 6.94
C ARG A 131 4.01 -2.34 8.03
N LYS A 132 2.94 -2.43 8.80
CA LYS A 132 2.78 -1.60 9.99
C LYS A 132 2.40 -2.49 11.16
N TRP A 133 3.09 -2.28 12.28
CA TRP A 133 2.86 -3.05 13.49
C TRP A 133 2.02 -2.26 14.47
N LYS A 134 1.13 -2.96 15.14
CA LYS A 134 0.31 -2.38 16.19
C LYS A 134 1.21 -1.99 17.36
N ALA A 135 0.94 -0.83 17.96
CA ALA A 135 1.66 -0.42 19.15
C ALA A 135 1.41 -1.41 20.30
N ILE A 136 2.43 -1.62 21.09
CA ILE A 136 2.36 -2.54 22.24
C ILE A 136 1.62 -1.90 23.39
#